data_4292883fd3ec510e0de89b45226048d2
#
_entry.id   4292883fd3ec510e0de89b45226048d2
#
_cell.length_a   1.000
_cell.length_b   1.000
_cell.length_c   1.000
_cell.angle_alpha   90.00
_cell.angle_beta   90.00
_cell.angle_gamma   90.00
#
_symmetry.space_group_name_H-M   'P 1'
#
loop_
_entity.id
_entity.type
_entity.pdbx_description
1 polymer ?
#
loop_
_entity_poly.entity_id
_entity_poly.type
_entity_poly.pdbx_seq_one_letter_code
_entity_poly.pdbx_strand_id
1 'polypeptide(L)'
;MVIVICAKGYPNKYVTSKKINLTKIIGLIACLIGVFTIIIKGDLNLLINLKFTIGDLWMLAAAIGWALYSIYLFYWKTELELFQRFTLIALFGSISLFPFYIGEEIFFKSTLFNYDFLIWVIFAAVSPGIIAFTLYTLAQKQLGASLTGFTLYIFTVYAAIYGYFLFDEKLENYHYLGTTLVFFGVYLAKKKNVKQS
;
A
#
# COMPACT_ATOMS: atom_id res chain seq x y z
N MET A 1 -3.37 -7.66 -0.24
CA MET A 1 -2.64 -8.72 -0.96
C MET A 1 -3.23 -10.10 -0.77
N VAL A 2 -3.60 -10.52 0.43
CA VAL A 2 -4.30 -11.81 0.69
C VAL A 2 -5.61 -11.88 -0.10
N ILE A 3 -6.39 -10.79 -0.17
CA ILE A 3 -7.65 -10.72 -0.92
C ILE A 3 -7.43 -10.87 -2.44
N VAL A 4 -6.33 -10.33 -2.98
CA VAL A 4 -5.96 -10.49 -4.40
C VAL A 4 -5.65 -11.95 -4.75
N ILE A 5 -5.15 -12.72 -3.79
CA ILE A 5 -4.86 -14.15 -3.96
C ILE A 5 -6.15 -14.98 -4.01
N CYS A 6 -7.20 -14.57 -3.29
CA CYS A 6 -8.48 -15.27 -3.19
C CYS A 6 -9.46 -14.98 -4.34
N ALA A 7 -9.24 -13.94 -5.15
CA ALA A 7 -10.12 -13.58 -6.27
C ALA A 7 -9.98 -14.56 -7.47
N LYS A 8 -10.44 -15.78 -7.30
CA LYS A 8 -10.31 -16.91 -8.24
C LYS A 8 -11.54 -17.03 -9.16
N GLY A 9 -12.14 -15.96 -9.63
CA GLY A 9 -13.48 -16.10 -10.20
C GLY A 9 -13.76 -15.53 -11.59
N TYR A 10 -12.80 -15.00 -12.36
CA TYR A 10 -13.10 -14.45 -13.68
C TYR A 10 -12.31 -15.12 -14.81
N PRO A 11 -13.01 -15.60 -15.88
CA PRO A 11 -12.37 -16.20 -17.04
C PRO A 11 -11.74 -15.10 -17.89
N ASN A 12 -10.47 -14.84 -17.74
CA ASN A 12 -9.76 -13.99 -18.66
C ASN A 12 -8.50 -14.68 -19.16
N LYS A 13 -8.33 -14.71 -20.49
CA LYS A 13 -7.28 -15.38 -21.26
C LYS A 13 -5.84 -14.97 -20.86
N TYR A 14 -5.70 -13.97 -19.97
CA TYR A 14 -4.44 -13.50 -19.42
C TYR A 14 -4.25 -13.80 -17.92
N VAL A 15 -5.27 -14.35 -17.29
CA VAL A 15 -5.17 -14.91 -15.95
C VAL A 15 -4.72 -16.35 -16.11
N THR A 16 -3.46 -16.54 -16.42
CA THR A 16 -2.85 -17.81 -16.05
C THR A 16 -3.10 -17.94 -14.55
N SER A 17 -3.93 -18.91 -14.15
CA SER A 17 -4.12 -19.26 -12.75
C SER A 17 -2.77 -19.76 -12.22
N LYS A 18 -1.87 -18.83 -11.93
CA LYS A 18 -0.60 -19.15 -11.29
C LYS A 18 -1.00 -19.74 -9.94
N LYS A 19 -0.94 -21.06 -9.83
CA LYS A 19 -1.06 -21.76 -8.55
C LYS A 19 -0.28 -20.98 -7.51
N ILE A 20 -0.91 -20.71 -6.39
CA ILE A 20 -0.25 -20.04 -5.26
C ILE A 20 0.94 -20.90 -4.89
N ASN A 21 2.13 -20.40 -5.17
CA ASN A 21 3.34 -21.13 -4.91
C ASN A 21 3.72 -20.97 -3.43
N LEU A 22 4.08 -22.05 -2.79
CA LEU A 22 4.56 -22.06 -1.40
C LEU A 22 5.65 -20.99 -1.16
N THR A 23 6.56 -20.82 -2.12
CA THR A 23 7.62 -19.80 -2.06
C THR A 23 7.06 -18.37 -1.92
N LYS A 24 5.93 -18.07 -2.58
CA LYS A 24 5.28 -16.75 -2.44
C LYS A 24 4.62 -16.58 -1.08
N ILE A 25 4.04 -17.66 -0.54
CA ILE A 25 3.45 -17.63 0.81
C ILE A 25 4.53 -17.40 1.84
N ILE A 26 5.64 -18.12 1.75
CA ILE A 26 6.80 -17.93 2.65
C ILE A 26 7.35 -16.50 2.51
N GLY A 27 7.49 -16.00 1.27
CA GLY A 27 7.88 -14.61 1.03
C GLY A 27 6.95 -13.59 1.65
N LEU A 28 5.63 -13.82 1.57
CA LEU A 28 4.63 -12.97 2.22
C LEU A 28 4.77 -12.96 3.74
N ILE A 29 4.89 -14.15 4.33
CA ILE A 29 5.05 -14.30 5.78
C ILE A 29 6.34 -13.60 6.24
N ALA A 30 7.45 -13.77 5.52
CA ALA A 30 8.71 -13.11 5.82
C ALA A 30 8.57 -11.57 5.76
N CYS A 31 7.90 -11.02 4.74
CA CYS A 31 7.62 -9.59 4.65
C CYS A 31 6.76 -9.10 5.82
N LEU A 32 5.71 -9.83 6.17
CA LEU A 32 4.85 -9.47 7.30
C LEU A 32 5.63 -9.44 8.61
N ILE A 33 6.41 -10.49 8.89
CA ILE A 33 7.25 -10.55 10.10
C ILE A 33 8.24 -9.38 10.11
N GLY A 34 8.89 -9.08 8.98
CA GLY A 34 9.83 -7.96 8.88
C GLY A 34 9.19 -6.61 9.17
N VAL A 35 8.01 -6.35 8.58
CA VAL A 35 7.24 -5.12 8.84
C VAL A 35 6.81 -5.05 10.31
N PHE A 36 6.26 -6.14 10.87
CA PHE A 36 5.89 -6.18 12.27
C PHE A 36 7.08 -5.90 13.19
N THR A 37 8.25 -6.48 12.92
CA THR A 37 9.47 -6.24 13.71
C THR A 37 9.84 -4.77 13.76
N ILE A 38 9.71 -4.05 12.64
CA ILE A 38 9.96 -2.59 12.59
C ILE A 38 8.90 -1.83 13.39
N ILE A 39 7.61 -2.14 13.19
CA ILE A 39 6.50 -1.41 13.84
C ILE A 39 6.52 -1.56 15.36
N ILE A 40 6.76 -2.77 15.87
CA ILE A 40 6.83 -3.03 17.32
C ILE A 40 8.19 -2.67 17.94
N LYS A 41 9.10 -2.09 17.15
CA LYS A 41 10.46 -1.71 17.58
C LYS A 41 11.23 -2.86 18.25
N GLY A 42 10.94 -4.10 17.84
CA GLY A 42 11.52 -5.30 18.44
C GLY A 42 11.01 -5.63 19.86
N ASP A 43 10.07 -4.88 20.41
CA ASP A 43 9.50 -5.08 21.76
C ASP A 43 8.08 -5.66 21.69
N LEU A 44 7.95 -6.93 22.05
CA LEU A 44 6.66 -7.62 22.09
C LEU A 44 5.67 -7.01 23.11
N ASN A 45 6.15 -6.31 24.14
CA ASN A 45 5.27 -5.64 25.10
C ASN A 45 4.48 -4.51 24.44
N LEU A 46 5.04 -3.86 23.42
CA LEU A 46 4.31 -2.85 22.63
C LEU A 46 3.11 -3.47 21.91
N LEU A 47 3.21 -4.71 21.46
CA LEU A 47 2.11 -5.42 20.80
C LEU A 47 0.97 -5.73 21.78
N ILE A 48 1.31 -6.14 23.02
CA ILE A 48 0.33 -6.48 24.06
C ILE A 48 -0.39 -5.22 24.57
N ASN A 49 0.32 -4.09 24.60
CA ASN A 49 -0.21 -2.81 25.07
C ASN A 49 -0.81 -1.93 23.98
N LEU A 50 -1.00 -2.45 22.76
CA LEU A 50 -1.66 -1.73 21.68
C LEU A 50 -3.09 -1.34 22.08
N LYS A 51 -3.36 -0.04 22.12
CA LYS A 51 -4.71 0.50 22.31
C LYS A 51 -5.32 0.72 20.94
N PHE A 52 -6.26 -0.12 20.59
CA PHE A 52 -7.03 0.07 19.36
C PHE A 52 -7.90 1.31 19.47
N THR A 53 -7.82 2.15 18.48
CA THR A 53 -8.61 3.37 18.34
C THR A 53 -9.62 3.24 17.21
N ILE A 54 -10.59 4.13 17.16
CA ILE A 54 -11.52 4.22 16.00
C ILE A 54 -10.76 4.49 14.70
N GLY A 55 -9.62 5.22 14.78
CA GLY A 55 -8.73 5.45 13.64
C GLY A 55 -8.19 4.16 13.01
N ASP A 56 -7.89 3.15 13.83
CA ASP A 56 -7.39 1.86 13.32
C ASP A 56 -8.45 1.11 12.50
N LEU A 57 -9.73 1.25 12.84
CA LEU A 57 -10.84 0.70 12.05
C LEU A 57 -10.96 1.41 10.69
N TRP A 58 -10.80 2.73 10.66
CA TRP A 58 -10.77 3.48 9.40
C TRP A 58 -9.57 3.10 8.53
N MET A 59 -8.40 2.89 9.13
CA MET A 59 -7.21 2.40 8.42
C MET A 59 -7.42 0.99 7.85
N LEU A 60 -8.09 0.11 8.59
CA LEU A 60 -8.44 -1.23 8.11
C LEU A 60 -9.42 -1.15 6.92
N ALA A 61 -10.45 -0.32 7.03
CA ALA A 61 -11.41 -0.09 5.94
C ALA A 61 -10.70 0.46 4.68
N ALA A 62 -9.79 1.42 4.84
CA ALA A 62 -8.98 1.97 3.76
C ALA A 62 -8.09 0.90 3.11
N ALA A 63 -7.45 0.03 3.91
CA ALA A 63 -6.63 -1.07 3.41
C ALA A 63 -7.43 -2.09 2.60
N ILE A 64 -8.65 -2.42 3.03
CA ILE A 64 -9.58 -3.27 2.29
C ILE A 64 -9.98 -2.58 0.98
N GLY A 65 -10.35 -1.30 1.03
CA GLY A 65 -10.68 -0.50 -0.15
C GLY A 65 -9.55 -0.48 -1.17
N TRP A 66 -8.31 -0.27 -0.72
CA TRP A 66 -7.12 -0.31 -1.57
C TRP A 66 -6.90 -1.69 -2.19
N ALA A 67 -7.11 -2.77 -1.43
CA ALA A 67 -6.99 -4.13 -1.96
C ALA A 67 -8.04 -4.42 -3.04
N LEU A 68 -9.29 -4.04 -2.82
CA LEU A 68 -10.36 -4.16 -3.80
C LEU A 68 -10.06 -3.33 -5.06
N TYR A 69 -9.67 -2.06 -4.88
CA TYR A 69 -9.26 -1.20 -5.98
C TYR A 69 -8.14 -1.85 -6.83
N SER A 70 -7.11 -2.41 -6.19
CA SER A 70 -6.00 -3.08 -6.88
C SER A 70 -6.46 -4.31 -7.68
N ILE A 71 -7.46 -5.03 -7.16
CA ILE A 71 -8.09 -6.15 -7.89
C ILE A 71 -8.83 -5.63 -9.11
N TYR A 72 -9.71 -4.65 -8.94
CA TYR A 72 -10.48 -4.07 -10.04
C TYR A 72 -9.57 -3.44 -11.10
N LEU A 73 -8.53 -2.74 -10.69
CA LEU A 73 -7.56 -2.14 -11.60
C LEU A 73 -6.89 -3.19 -12.51
N PHE A 74 -6.63 -4.37 -11.98
CA PHE A 74 -5.98 -5.46 -12.73
C PHE A 74 -6.95 -6.23 -13.63
N TYR A 75 -8.17 -6.51 -13.15
CA TYR A 75 -9.12 -7.38 -13.85
C TYR A 75 -10.09 -6.62 -14.77
N TRP A 76 -10.43 -5.40 -14.42
CA TRP A 76 -11.38 -4.62 -15.19
C TRP A 76 -10.67 -3.91 -16.35
N LYS A 77 -10.83 -4.48 -17.52
CA LYS A 77 -10.36 -3.82 -18.74
C LYS A 77 -11.26 -2.63 -19.04
N THR A 78 -10.66 -1.49 -19.24
CA THR A 78 -11.31 -0.27 -19.71
C THR A 78 -10.54 0.24 -20.92
N GLU A 79 -11.25 0.83 -21.85
CA GLU A 79 -10.67 1.51 -23.01
C GLU A 79 -10.10 2.88 -22.64
N LEU A 80 -10.39 3.35 -21.43
CA LEU A 80 -9.88 4.63 -20.93
C LEU A 80 -8.35 4.59 -20.79
N GLU A 81 -7.72 5.64 -21.22
CA GLU A 81 -6.31 5.87 -20.97
C GLU A 81 -6.04 6.02 -19.47
N LEU A 82 -4.79 5.77 -19.07
CA LEU A 82 -4.37 5.81 -17.69
C LEU A 82 -4.75 7.12 -16.98
N PHE A 83 -4.49 8.25 -17.67
CA PHE A 83 -4.76 9.58 -17.12
C PHE A 83 -6.26 9.85 -16.99
N GLN A 84 -7.07 9.52 -18.00
CA GLN A 84 -8.52 9.65 -17.96
C GLN A 84 -9.14 8.86 -16.81
N ARG A 85 -8.68 7.62 -16.64
CA ARG A 85 -9.12 6.74 -15.55
C ARG A 85 -8.76 7.31 -14.18
N PHE A 86 -7.54 7.82 -14.03
CA PHE A 86 -7.10 8.47 -12.79
C PHE A 86 -7.96 9.70 -12.48
N THR A 87 -8.19 10.57 -13.47
CA THR A 87 -9.01 11.78 -13.32
C THR A 87 -10.43 11.45 -12.86
N LEU A 88 -11.07 10.44 -13.44
CA LEU A 88 -12.40 10.00 -13.04
C LEU A 88 -12.41 9.48 -11.60
N ILE A 89 -11.43 8.65 -11.22
CA ILE A 89 -11.33 8.12 -9.86
C ILE A 89 -11.13 9.26 -8.85
N ALA A 90 -10.26 10.21 -9.14
CA ALA A 90 -10.02 11.37 -8.30
C ALA A 90 -11.27 12.25 -8.17
N LEU A 91 -11.98 12.50 -9.26
CA LEU A 91 -13.21 13.29 -9.28
C LEU A 91 -14.31 12.64 -8.43
N PHE A 92 -14.63 11.37 -8.68
CA PHE A 92 -15.64 10.66 -7.91
C PHE A 92 -15.24 10.47 -6.45
N GLY A 93 -13.96 10.23 -6.18
CA GLY A 93 -13.43 10.18 -4.83
C GLY A 93 -13.61 11.50 -4.08
N SER A 94 -13.30 12.62 -4.71
CA SER A 94 -13.48 13.95 -4.14
C SER A 94 -14.96 14.26 -3.86
N ILE A 95 -15.85 13.94 -4.81
CA ILE A 95 -17.30 14.10 -4.63
C ILE A 95 -17.80 13.25 -3.46
N SER A 96 -17.32 12.01 -3.32
CA SER A 96 -17.71 11.12 -2.21
C SER A 96 -17.21 11.61 -0.86
N LEU A 97 -16.02 12.22 -0.80
CA LEU A 97 -15.45 12.74 0.45
C LEU A 97 -16.01 14.10 0.85
N PHE A 98 -16.56 14.87 -0.09
CA PHE A 98 -17.01 16.23 0.14
C PHE A 98 -18.07 16.35 1.26
N PRO A 99 -19.11 15.49 1.36
CA PRO A 99 -20.08 15.55 2.47
C PRO A 99 -19.43 15.31 3.83
N PHE A 100 -18.44 14.41 3.91
CA PHE A 100 -17.74 14.14 5.16
C PHE A 100 -16.87 15.31 5.58
N TYR A 101 -16.20 15.96 4.63
CA TYR A 101 -15.43 17.18 4.87
C TYR A 101 -16.32 18.32 5.41
N ILE A 102 -17.49 18.56 4.79
CA ILE A 102 -18.43 19.57 5.27
C ILE A 102 -18.88 19.25 6.71
N GLY A 103 -19.22 17.99 6.98
CA GLY A 103 -19.61 17.56 8.33
C GLY A 103 -18.52 17.83 9.35
N GLU A 104 -17.27 17.46 9.04
CA GLU A 104 -16.13 17.69 9.93
C GLU A 104 -15.88 19.19 10.17
N GLU A 105 -15.94 20.01 9.13
CA GLU A 105 -15.72 21.45 9.24
C GLU A 105 -16.81 22.15 10.07
N ILE A 106 -18.08 21.73 9.94
CA ILE A 106 -19.21 22.28 10.73
C ILE A 106 -19.02 21.96 12.22
N PHE A 107 -18.60 20.71 12.55
CA PHE A 107 -18.53 20.27 13.94
C PHE A 107 -17.21 20.64 14.62
N PHE A 108 -16.10 20.66 13.90
CA PHE A 108 -14.76 20.77 14.51
C PHE A 108 -13.96 22.00 14.07
N LYS A 109 -14.38 22.73 13.01
CA LYS A 109 -13.66 23.89 12.44
C LYS A 109 -12.14 23.63 12.36
N SER A 110 -11.77 22.52 11.77
CA SER A 110 -10.41 21.97 11.84
C SER A 110 -9.46 22.54 10.78
N THR A 111 -9.98 23.14 9.71
CA THR A 111 -9.16 23.51 8.56
C THR A 111 -8.71 24.97 8.63
N LEU A 112 -7.40 25.18 8.77
CA LEU A 112 -6.78 26.50 8.66
C LEU A 112 -6.29 26.70 7.22
N PHE A 113 -7.00 27.49 6.44
CA PHE A 113 -6.58 27.89 5.09
C PHE A 113 -5.51 28.96 5.17
N ASN A 114 -4.24 28.54 5.17
CA ASN A 114 -3.08 29.39 5.11
C ASN A 114 -2.16 29.00 3.94
N TYR A 115 -1.08 29.75 3.72
CA TYR A 115 -0.14 29.50 2.65
C TYR A 115 0.55 28.13 2.78
N ASP A 116 0.90 27.74 3.99
CA ASP A 116 1.53 26.43 4.26
C ASP A 116 0.58 25.29 3.93
N PHE A 117 -0.69 25.41 4.29
CA PHE A 117 -1.73 24.44 3.90
C PHE A 117 -1.80 24.26 2.38
N LEU A 118 -1.77 25.36 1.62
CA LEU A 118 -1.81 25.29 0.15
C LEU A 118 -0.60 24.57 -0.43
N ILE A 119 0.62 24.85 0.08
CA ILE A 119 1.85 24.18 -0.34
C ILE A 119 1.73 22.67 -0.09
N TRP A 120 1.29 22.27 1.10
CA TRP A 120 1.18 20.86 1.46
C TRP A 120 0.10 20.13 0.65
N VAL A 121 -1.00 20.80 0.34
CA VAL A 121 -2.05 20.24 -0.54
C VAL A 121 -1.53 20.04 -1.96
N ILE A 122 -0.83 21.01 -2.53
CA ILE A 122 -0.23 20.89 -3.86
C ILE A 122 0.82 19.76 -3.87
N PHE A 123 1.69 19.72 -2.87
CA PHE A 123 2.68 18.66 -2.74
C PHE A 123 2.02 17.27 -2.68
N ALA A 124 0.98 17.10 -1.84
CA ALA A 124 0.25 15.86 -1.71
C ALA A 124 -0.52 15.46 -2.99
N ALA A 125 -1.05 16.42 -3.72
CA ALA A 125 -1.73 16.15 -4.98
C ALA A 125 -0.74 15.70 -6.08
N VAL A 126 0.41 16.33 -6.19
CA VAL A 126 1.37 16.06 -7.26
C VAL A 126 2.23 14.84 -6.93
N SER A 127 2.87 14.78 -5.78
CA SER A 127 3.85 13.75 -5.44
C SER A 127 3.19 12.38 -5.23
N PRO A 128 2.42 12.11 -4.17
CA PRO A 128 1.76 10.82 -4.01
C PRO A 128 0.52 10.67 -4.91
N GLY A 129 -0.20 11.75 -5.22
CA GLY A 129 -1.40 11.69 -6.04
C GLY A 129 -1.09 11.34 -7.49
N ILE A 130 -0.39 12.18 -8.22
CA ILE A 130 -0.16 11.98 -9.65
C ILE A 130 1.03 11.06 -9.89
N ILE A 131 2.20 11.38 -9.36
CA ILE A 131 3.45 10.68 -9.70
C ILE A 131 3.45 9.24 -9.17
N ALA A 132 3.29 9.06 -7.86
CA ALA A 132 3.39 7.73 -7.25
C ALA A 132 2.26 6.82 -7.72
N PHE A 133 1.04 7.35 -7.87
CA PHE A 133 -0.09 6.57 -8.35
C PHE A 133 0.09 6.13 -9.82
N THR A 134 0.62 6.99 -10.68
CA THR A 134 0.92 6.66 -12.07
C THR A 134 1.99 5.56 -12.14
N LEU A 135 3.08 5.71 -11.39
CA LEU A 135 4.15 4.72 -11.33
C LEU A 135 3.65 3.37 -10.77
N TYR A 136 2.81 3.40 -9.73
CA TYR A 136 2.19 2.20 -9.18
C TYR A 136 1.34 1.47 -10.23
N THR A 137 0.53 2.21 -10.98
CA THR A 137 -0.35 1.63 -12.02
C THR A 137 0.47 1.06 -13.18
N LEU A 138 1.54 1.73 -13.60
CA LEU A 138 2.47 1.22 -14.62
C LEU A 138 3.17 -0.06 -14.14
N ALA A 139 3.67 -0.05 -12.90
CA ALA A 139 4.27 -1.23 -12.29
C ALA A 139 3.28 -2.40 -12.23
N GLN A 140 2.02 -2.13 -11.88
CA GLN A 140 0.98 -3.16 -11.83
C GLN A 140 0.67 -3.76 -13.22
N LYS A 141 0.68 -2.94 -14.28
CA LYS A 141 0.52 -3.43 -15.66
C LYS A 141 1.66 -4.35 -16.08
N GLN A 142 2.90 -4.03 -15.69
CA GLN A 142 4.09 -4.79 -16.11
C GLN A 142 4.35 -6.03 -15.23
N LEU A 143 4.24 -5.88 -13.92
CA LEU A 143 4.60 -6.89 -12.93
C LEU A 143 3.41 -7.74 -12.46
N GLY A 144 2.20 -7.22 -12.63
CA GLY A 144 0.97 -7.79 -12.10
C GLY A 144 0.72 -7.42 -10.64
N ALA A 145 -0.54 -7.49 -10.21
CA ALA A 145 -1.00 -7.04 -8.90
C ALA A 145 -0.23 -7.69 -7.73
N SER A 146 0.11 -8.97 -7.83
CA SER A 146 0.81 -9.69 -6.75
C SER A 146 2.21 -9.14 -6.50
N LEU A 147 3.05 -8.96 -7.54
CA LEU A 147 4.41 -8.44 -7.35
C LEU A 147 4.41 -6.96 -6.97
N THR A 148 3.53 -6.17 -7.57
CA THR A 148 3.38 -4.76 -7.19
C THR A 148 2.93 -4.61 -5.74
N GLY A 149 2.07 -5.52 -5.23
CA GLY A 149 1.70 -5.54 -3.82
C GLY A 149 2.89 -5.75 -2.86
N PHE A 150 3.92 -6.48 -3.27
CA PHE A 150 5.14 -6.64 -2.45
C PHE A 150 5.95 -5.35 -2.31
N THR A 151 5.85 -4.42 -3.27
CA THR A 151 6.56 -3.12 -3.17
C THR A 151 6.06 -2.28 -1.99
N LEU A 152 4.81 -2.50 -1.54
CA LEU A 152 4.26 -1.81 -0.37
C LEU A 152 4.99 -2.16 0.93
N TYR A 153 5.57 -3.35 1.04
CA TYR A 153 6.38 -3.71 2.21
C TYR A 153 7.72 -2.96 2.23
N ILE A 154 8.28 -2.66 1.06
CA ILE A 154 9.51 -1.87 0.95
C ILE A 154 9.26 -0.44 1.42
N PHE A 155 8.03 0.06 1.32
CA PHE A 155 7.66 1.38 1.83
C PHE A 155 7.97 1.55 3.32
N THR A 156 7.78 0.52 4.14
CA THR A 156 8.13 0.54 5.57
C THR A 156 9.63 0.73 5.79
N VAL A 157 10.46 0.15 4.92
CA VAL A 157 11.92 0.33 4.96
C VAL A 157 12.29 1.79 4.62
N TYR A 158 11.67 2.34 3.58
CA TYR A 158 11.88 3.76 3.24
C TYR A 158 11.42 4.69 4.36
N ALA A 159 10.29 4.39 5.02
CA ALA A 159 9.82 5.16 6.16
C ALA A 159 10.85 5.21 7.30
N ALA A 160 11.49 4.07 7.61
CA ALA A 160 12.56 4.02 8.61
C ALA A 160 13.80 4.84 8.21
N ILE A 161 14.19 4.79 6.92
CA ILE A 161 15.30 5.59 6.39
C ILE A 161 14.99 7.09 6.47
N TYR A 162 13.79 7.51 6.10
CA TYR A 162 13.36 8.90 6.21
C TYR A 162 13.26 9.36 7.67
N GLY A 163 12.82 8.48 8.59
CA GLY A 163 12.82 8.72 10.03
C GLY A 163 14.23 9.07 10.53
N TYR A 164 15.22 8.31 10.11
CA TYR A 164 16.62 8.58 10.44
C TYR A 164 17.09 9.95 9.92
N PHE A 165 16.84 10.29 8.64
CA PHE A 165 17.38 11.50 8.03
C PHE A 165 16.60 12.78 8.38
N LEU A 166 15.28 12.70 8.58
CA LEU A 166 14.43 13.88 8.78
C LEU A 166 14.08 14.13 10.23
N PHE A 167 14.08 13.10 11.07
CA PHE A 167 13.64 13.17 12.46
C PHE A 167 14.74 12.77 13.45
N ASP A 168 15.99 12.57 13.00
CA ASP A 168 17.13 12.14 13.82
C ASP A 168 16.83 10.84 14.62
N GLU A 169 15.94 9.99 14.12
CA GLU A 169 15.64 8.71 14.74
C GLU A 169 16.84 7.76 14.62
N LYS A 170 17.21 7.10 15.72
CA LYS A 170 18.31 6.14 15.69
C LYS A 170 17.89 4.85 15.01
N LEU A 171 18.72 4.37 14.07
CA LEU A 171 18.54 3.05 13.46
C LEU A 171 18.99 1.99 14.46
N GLU A 172 18.01 1.33 15.07
CA GLU A 172 18.19 0.24 16.01
C GLU A 172 18.28 -1.13 15.31
N ASN A 173 18.73 -2.17 16.01
CA ASN A 173 18.90 -3.51 15.46
C ASN A 173 17.63 -4.10 14.82
N TYR A 174 16.45 -3.75 15.32
CA TYR A 174 15.19 -4.20 14.74
C TYR A 174 14.93 -3.63 13.35
N HIS A 175 15.43 -2.45 13.02
CA HIS A 175 15.33 -1.89 11.66
C HIS A 175 16.13 -2.74 10.67
N TYR A 176 17.35 -3.13 11.02
CA TYR A 176 18.20 -3.96 10.16
C TYR A 176 17.61 -5.36 9.96
N LEU A 177 17.12 -5.97 11.05
CA LEU A 177 16.51 -7.31 11.01
C LEU A 177 15.21 -7.29 10.21
N GLY A 178 14.32 -6.33 10.47
CA GLY A 178 13.06 -6.19 9.75
C GLY A 178 13.28 -5.91 8.26
N THR A 179 14.21 -5.01 7.93
CA THR A 179 14.60 -4.70 6.54
C THR A 179 15.11 -5.93 5.80
N THR A 180 15.98 -6.71 6.43
CA THR A 180 16.52 -7.95 5.86
C THR A 180 15.41 -8.96 5.57
N LEU A 181 14.46 -9.12 6.50
CA LEU A 181 13.30 -10.01 6.32
C LEU A 181 12.39 -9.53 5.19
N VAL A 182 12.15 -8.23 5.06
CA VAL A 182 11.36 -7.67 3.96
C VAL A 182 12.02 -7.93 2.61
N PHE A 183 13.31 -7.63 2.45
CA PHE A 183 14.02 -7.88 1.19
C PHE A 183 14.09 -9.37 0.85
N PHE A 184 14.33 -10.22 1.83
CA PHE A 184 14.30 -11.67 1.66
C PHE A 184 12.92 -12.16 1.19
N GLY A 185 11.86 -11.67 1.80
CA GLY A 185 10.49 -11.99 1.41
C GLY A 185 10.16 -11.55 -0.02
N VAL A 186 10.55 -10.33 -0.41
CA VAL A 186 10.39 -9.81 -1.79
C VAL A 186 11.18 -10.66 -2.79
N TYR A 187 12.41 -11.03 -2.44
CA TYR A 187 13.24 -11.91 -3.28
C TYR A 187 12.58 -13.26 -3.52
N LEU A 188 12.07 -13.90 -2.46
CA LEU A 188 11.34 -15.17 -2.59
C LEU A 188 10.08 -15.04 -3.45
N ALA A 189 9.35 -13.93 -3.33
CA ALA A 189 8.16 -13.68 -4.12
C ALA A 189 8.46 -13.50 -5.61
N LYS A 190 9.63 -12.94 -5.96
CA LYS A 190 10.09 -12.73 -7.33
C LYS A 190 10.58 -14.01 -7.98
N LYS A 191 11.09 -14.99 -7.21
CA LYS A 191 11.69 -16.22 -7.73
C LYS A 191 10.67 -16.99 -8.57
N LYS A 192 10.89 -17.04 -9.88
CA LYS A 192 10.13 -17.91 -10.79
C LYS A 192 10.39 -19.36 -10.42
N ASN A 193 9.35 -20.19 -10.32
CA ASN A 193 9.56 -21.63 -10.27
C ASN A 193 10.20 -22.10 -11.58
N VAL A 194 11.40 -22.63 -11.47
CA VAL A 194 12.14 -23.27 -12.58
C VAL A 194 11.49 -24.61 -13.00
N LYS A 195 10.38 -25.02 -12.41
CA LYS A 195 9.67 -26.26 -12.75
C LYS A 195 8.40 -25.99 -13.53
N GLN A 196 8.51 -25.42 -14.72
CA GLN A 196 7.48 -25.52 -15.80
C GLN A 196 8.16 -25.15 -17.13
N SER A 197 9.10 -25.98 -17.56
CA SER A 197 9.42 -26.26 -18.96
C SER A 197 8.87 -27.62 -19.27
#